data_e7faaaca29c790f08f14334d8adc00f9
#
_entry.id   e7faaaca29c790f08f14334d8adc00f9
#
_cell.length_a   1.000
_cell.length_b   1.000
_cell.length_c   1.000
_cell.angle_alpha   90.00
_cell.angle_beta   90.00
_cell.angle_gamma   90.00
#
_symmetry.space_group_name_H-M   'P 1'
#
loop_
_entity.id
_entity.type
_entity.pdbx_description
1 polymer ?
#
loop_
_entity_poly.entity_id
_entity_poly.type
_entity_poly.pdbx_seq_one_letter_code
_entity_poly.pdbx_strand_id
1 'polypeptide(L)' 'MEDNKFIATMESIVSSIEGTGMDPYEQLYGYLTTGKEEYITRTGNARELIKTLEWEQVYDYINKMKR' A
#
# COMPACT_ATOMS: atom_id res chain seq x y z
N MET A 1 8.74 8.59 15.99
CA MET A 1 9.76 8.75 14.95
C MET A 1 9.38 7.99 13.69
N GLU A 2 9.61 8.60 12.55
CA GLU A 2 9.28 7.96 11.29
C GLU A 2 10.17 6.75 11.04
N ASP A 3 9.56 5.72 10.52
CA ASP A 3 10.32 4.54 10.11
C ASP A 3 10.62 4.70 8.63
N ASN A 4 11.86 5.06 8.32
CA ASN A 4 12.27 5.30 6.94
C ASN A 4 12.09 4.06 6.08
N LYS A 5 12.29 2.89 6.67
CA LYS A 5 12.10 1.66 5.92
C LYS A 5 10.64 1.47 5.55
N PHE A 6 9.75 1.80 6.47
CA PHE A 6 8.32 1.72 6.19
C PHE A 6 7.94 2.66 5.05
N ILE A 7 8.44 3.90 5.12
CA ILE A 7 8.13 4.89 4.09
C ILE A 7 8.63 4.42 2.73
N ALA A 8 9.86 3.93 2.69
CA ALA A 8 10.43 3.46 1.42
C ALA A 8 9.62 2.29 0.86
N THR A 9 9.19 1.38 1.73
CA THR A 9 8.38 0.25 1.29
C THR A 9 7.03 0.72 0.75
N MET A 10 6.40 1.65 1.44
CA MET A 10 5.11 2.17 0.97
C MET A 10 5.26 2.89 -0.36
N GLU A 11 6.32 3.66 -0.53
CA GLU A 11 6.53 4.34 -1.81
C GLU A 11 6.72 3.34 -2.94
N SER A 12 7.38 2.23 -2.65
CA SER A 12 7.57 1.20 -3.65
C SER A 12 6.24 0.57 -4.04
N ILE A 13 5.40 0.30 -3.03
CA ILE A 13 4.07 -0.28 -3.28
C ILE A 13 3.21 0.69 -4.10
N VAL A 14 3.18 1.94 -3.68
CA VAL A 14 2.37 2.95 -4.36
C VAL A 14 2.83 3.11 -5.82
N SER A 15 4.15 3.14 -6.01
CA SER A 15 4.70 3.28 -7.36
C SER A 15 4.32 2.09 -8.24
N SER A 16 4.33 0.89 -7.67
CA SER A 16 3.95 -0.31 -8.42
C SER A 16 2.49 -0.23 -8.86
N ILE A 17 1.63 0.24 -7.96
CA ILE A 17 0.21 0.35 -8.29
C ILE A 17 -0.01 1.42 -9.36
N GLU A 18 0.64 2.57 -9.20
CA GLU A 18 0.50 3.64 -10.16
C GLU A 18 0.97 3.22 -11.55
N GLY A 19 1.98 2.36 -11.59
CA GLY A 19 2.49 1.87 -12.86
C GLY A 19 1.48 1.04 -13.64
N THR A 20 0.44 0.54 -12.98
CA THR A 20 -0.63 -0.20 -13.64
C THR A 20 -1.77 0.70 -14.11
N GLY A 21 -1.72 1.97 -13.77
CA GLY A 21 -2.80 2.90 -14.10
C GLY A 21 -3.92 2.91 -13.09
N MET A 22 -3.77 2.20 -11.98
CA MET A 22 -4.80 2.11 -10.95
C MET A 22 -4.54 3.12 -9.85
N ASP A 23 -5.57 3.40 -9.07
CA ASP A 23 -5.49 4.34 -7.96
C ASP A 23 -4.92 3.62 -6.74
N PRO A 24 -3.73 4.03 -6.26
CA PRO A 24 -3.13 3.36 -5.09
C PRO A 24 -4.04 3.40 -3.86
N TYR A 25 -4.69 4.53 -3.62
CA TYR A 25 -5.54 4.63 -2.44
C TYR A 25 -6.66 3.59 -2.48
N GLU A 26 -7.30 3.42 -3.62
CA GLU A 26 -8.40 2.47 -3.74
C GLU A 26 -7.94 1.04 -3.50
N GLN A 27 -6.80 0.68 -4.06
CA GLN A 27 -6.30 -0.68 -3.86
C GLN A 27 -5.92 -0.92 -2.40
N LEU A 28 -5.21 0.03 -1.82
CA LEU A 28 -4.78 -0.12 -0.44
C LEU A 28 -5.97 -0.12 0.52
N TYR A 29 -6.93 0.75 0.28
CA TYR A 29 -8.11 0.80 1.13
C TYR A 29 -8.92 -0.49 1.03
N GLY A 30 -9.06 -1.01 -0.19
CA GLY A 30 -9.76 -2.29 -0.37
C GLY A 30 -9.09 -3.42 0.38
N TYR A 31 -7.76 -3.45 0.31
CA TYR A 31 -7.01 -4.47 1.02
C TYR A 31 -7.23 -4.36 2.54
N LEU A 32 -7.14 -3.13 3.05
CA LEU A 32 -7.22 -2.94 4.50
C LEU A 32 -8.61 -3.24 5.05
N THR A 33 -9.65 -2.95 4.28
CA THR A 33 -11.01 -3.14 4.76
C THR A 33 -11.50 -4.58 4.60
N THR A 34 -10.91 -5.34 3.66
CA THR A 34 -11.35 -6.71 3.41
C THR A 34 -10.35 -7.75 3.84
N GLY A 35 -9.07 -7.37 3.96
CA GLY A 35 -8.01 -8.31 4.27
C GLY A 35 -7.62 -9.18 3.09
N LYS A 36 -8.09 -8.87 1.89
CA LYS A 36 -7.82 -9.69 0.73
C LYS A 36 -6.71 -9.09 -0.11
N GLU A 37 -5.60 -9.83 -0.23
CA GLU A 37 -4.46 -9.35 -1.00
C GLU A 37 -4.78 -9.20 -2.48
N GLU A 38 -5.87 -9.78 -2.93
CA GLU A 38 -6.29 -9.68 -4.33
C GLU A 38 -6.53 -8.23 -4.75
N TYR A 39 -6.80 -7.37 -3.79
CA TYR A 39 -7.01 -5.94 -4.09
C TYR A 39 -5.71 -5.22 -4.43
N ILE A 40 -4.58 -5.87 -4.14
CA ILE A 40 -3.27 -5.26 -4.39
C ILE A 40 -2.65 -5.87 -5.65
N THR A 41 -2.08 -5.01 -6.50
CA THR A 41 -1.42 -5.49 -7.70
C THR A 41 -0.27 -6.43 -7.37
N ARG A 42 0.02 -7.36 -8.29
CA ARG A 42 1.18 -8.24 -8.15
C ARG A 42 2.46 -7.56 -8.61
N THR A 43 2.31 -6.49 -9.36
CA THR A 43 3.45 -5.81 -9.95
C THR A 43 4.42 -5.37 -8.87
N GLY A 44 5.71 -5.55 -9.11
CA GLY A 44 6.74 -5.07 -8.22
C GLY A 44 6.70 -5.68 -6.84
N ASN A 45 6.14 -6.88 -6.70
CA ASN A 45 6.02 -7.56 -5.41
C ASN A 45 5.19 -6.80 -4.41
N ALA A 46 4.27 -5.95 -4.88
CA ALA A 46 3.48 -5.13 -3.97
C ALA A 46 2.73 -5.98 -2.95
N ARG A 47 2.17 -7.13 -3.38
CA ARG A 47 1.45 -8.00 -2.46
C ARG A 47 2.34 -8.54 -1.36
N GLU A 48 3.55 -8.93 -1.71
CA GLU A 48 4.49 -9.46 -0.73
C GLU A 48 4.92 -8.36 0.23
N LEU A 49 5.18 -7.18 -0.30
CA LEU A 49 5.64 -6.07 0.53
C LEU A 49 4.56 -5.63 1.51
N ILE A 50 3.31 -5.55 1.06
CA ILE A 50 2.24 -5.07 1.94
C ILE A 50 2.04 -6.00 3.13
N LYS A 51 2.26 -7.29 2.93
CA LYS A 51 2.07 -8.25 4.02
C LYS A 51 3.11 -8.11 5.12
N THR A 52 4.22 -7.47 4.83
CA THR A 52 5.27 -7.27 5.85
C THR A 52 5.01 -6.06 6.72
N LEU A 53 3.99 -5.28 6.41
CA LEU A 53 3.71 -4.03 7.11
C LEU A 53 2.50 -4.18 8.03
N GLU A 54 2.49 -3.40 9.12
CA GLU A 54 1.34 -3.40 10.01
C GLU A 54 0.24 -2.56 9.38
N TRP A 55 -0.96 -3.11 9.39
CA TRP A 55 -2.06 -2.46 8.69
C TRP A 55 -2.39 -1.09 9.27
N GLU A 56 -2.16 -0.90 10.57
CA GLU A 56 -2.42 0.41 11.19
C GLU A 56 -1.53 1.49 10.60
N GLN A 57 -0.27 1.15 10.36
CA GLN A 57 0.65 2.11 9.74
C GLN A 57 0.26 2.38 8.30
N VAL A 58 -0.16 1.34 7.59
CA VAL A 58 -0.59 1.50 6.21
C VAL A 58 -1.84 2.36 6.14
N TYR A 59 -2.79 2.09 7.03
CA TYR A 59 -4.02 2.85 7.07
C TYR A 59 -3.75 4.34 7.30
N ASP A 60 -2.87 4.62 8.24
CA ASP A 60 -2.50 5.99 8.54
C ASP A 60 -1.84 6.67 7.35
N TYR A 61 -0.99 5.90 6.66
CA TYR A 61 -0.29 6.42 5.49
C TYR A 61 -1.27 6.80 4.38
N ILE A 62 -2.22 5.92 4.07
CA ILE A 62 -3.13 6.21 2.97
C ILE A 62 -4.12 7.31 3.33
N ASN A 63 -4.41 7.48 4.61
CA ASN A 63 -5.27 8.58 5.02
C ASN A 63 -4.63 9.93 4.74
N LYS A 64 -3.30 9.98 4.80
CA LYS A 64 -2.58 11.20 4.47
C LYS A 64 -2.52 11.43 2.96
N MET A 65 -2.68 10.37 2.18
CA MET A 65 -2.74 10.51 0.73
C MET A 65 -4.08 11.05 0.27
N LYS A 66 -5.10 10.80 1.05
CA LYS A 66 -6.46 11.20 0.69
C LYS A 66 -6.61 12.70 0.84
N ARG A 67 -7.32 13.30 -0.10
CA ARG A 67 -7.56 14.75 -0.08
C ARG A 67 -8.96 15.09 0.30
#